data_6cedc34049f8d11ad52ca8297e5c3427
#
_entry.id   6cedc34049f8d11ad52ca8297e5c3427
#
_cell.length_a   1.000
_cell.length_b   1.000
_cell.length_c   1.000
_cell.angle_alpha   90.00
_cell.angle_beta   90.00
_cell.angle_gamma   90.00
#
_symmetry.space_group_name_H-M   'P 1'
#
loop_
_entity.id
_entity.type
_entity.pdbx_description
1 polymer ?
#
loop_
_entity_poly.entity_id
_entity_poly.type
_entity_poly.pdbx_seq_one_letter_code
_entity_poly.pdbx_strand_id
1 'polypeptide(L)'
;MGAERIGRYLQVYYEDAPDAPRWETTAMAVGPALPGGGIDPLFSVVFIAATLANLIPAFTPGPTRPELAVLLPIHVAFIVRVVRARGAAARQRAVELESYRAIKTQTPTR
;
A
#
# COMPACT_ATOMS: atom_id res chain seq x y z
N MET A 1 6.79 -0.12 -8.96
CA MET A 1 7.47 -1.33 -8.42
C MET A 1 9.00 -1.22 -8.31
N GLY A 2 9.72 -0.45 -9.15
CA GLY A 2 11.18 -0.32 -9.05
C GLY A 2 11.67 0.49 -7.85
N ALA A 3 11.11 1.67 -7.62
CA ALA A 3 11.54 2.59 -6.57
C ALA A 3 11.41 2.00 -5.15
N GLU A 4 10.33 1.27 -4.87
CA GLU A 4 10.13 0.63 -3.57
C GLU A 4 11.14 -0.48 -3.28
N ARG A 5 11.60 -1.20 -4.31
CA ARG A 5 12.66 -2.21 -4.17
C ARG A 5 14.01 -1.57 -3.88
N ILE A 6 14.28 -0.42 -4.51
CA ILE A 6 15.50 0.36 -4.23
C ILE A 6 15.52 0.81 -2.77
N GLY A 7 14.42 1.33 -2.23
CA GLY A 7 14.33 1.71 -0.82
C GLY A 7 14.63 0.55 0.12
N ARG A 8 14.07 -0.62 -0.13
CA ARG A 8 14.35 -1.83 0.67
C ARG A 8 15.81 -2.32 0.56
N TYR A 9 16.39 -2.22 -0.61
CA TYR A 9 17.81 -2.52 -0.81
C TYR A 9 18.70 -1.57 -0.01
N LEU A 10 18.44 -0.26 -0.09
CA LEU A 10 19.17 0.75 0.69
C LEU A 10 19.04 0.51 2.19
N GLN A 11 17.85 0.21 2.67
CA GLN A 11 17.59 -0.10 4.08
C GLN A 11 18.45 -1.26 4.58
N VAL A 12 18.59 -2.33 3.81
CA VAL A 12 19.32 -3.53 4.24
C VAL A 12 20.83 -3.41 4.05
N TYR A 13 21.29 -2.77 2.98
CA TYR A 13 22.71 -2.78 2.63
C TYR A 13 23.48 -1.53 3.11
N TYR A 14 22.80 -0.40 3.26
CA TYR A 14 23.45 0.87 3.59
C TYR A 14 23.06 1.43 4.96
N GLU A 15 21.83 1.20 5.43
CA GLU A 15 21.36 1.79 6.69
C GLU A 15 21.68 0.93 7.93
N ASP A 16 22.16 -0.29 7.76
CA ASP A 16 22.56 -1.16 8.87
C ASP A 16 23.91 -0.78 9.52
N ALA A 17 24.70 0.10 8.91
CA ALA A 17 25.93 0.59 9.50
C ALA A 17 25.63 1.54 10.68
N PRO A 18 26.45 1.53 11.77
CA PRO A 18 26.18 2.31 12.98
C PRO A 18 26.02 3.81 12.72
N ASP A 19 26.82 4.35 11.80
CA ASP A 19 26.88 5.77 11.46
C ASP A 19 26.15 6.13 10.17
N ALA A 20 25.44 5.19 9.56
CA ALA A 20 24.74 5.43 8.30
C ALA A 20 23.46 6.24 8.52
N PRO A 21 23.13 7.16 7.61
CA PRO A 21 21.87 7.86 7.64
C PRO A 21 20.72 6.85 7.42
N ARG A 22 19.82 6.75 8.39
CA ARG A 22 18.70 5.80 8.41
C ARG A 22 17.44 6.39 7.78
N TRP A 23 17.57 6.89 6.59
CA TRP A 23 16.46 7.62 5.95
C TRP A 23 15.25 6.72 5.67
N GLU A 24 15.45 5.58 5.04
CA GLU A 24 14.38 4.65 4.69
C GLU A 24 13.79 4.00 5.95
N THR A 25 14.66 3.59 6.89
CA THR A 25 14.22 3.04 8.19
C THR A 25 13.40 4.05 8.97
N THR A 26 13.83 5.33 8.99
CA THR A 26 13.11 6.40 9.67
C THR A 26 11.79 6.71 8.98
N ALA A 27 11.78 6.82 7.66
CA ALA A 27 10.57 7.02 6.87
C ALA A 27 9.53 5.90 7.13
N MET A 28 10.00 4.67 7.29
CA MET A 28 9.17 3.52 7.61
C MET A 28 8.62 3.54 9.05
N ALA A 29 9.40 4.04 10.01
CA ALA A 29 8.98 4.17 11.40
C ALA A 29 7.97 5.32 11.59
N VAL A 30 8.20 6.42 10.90
CA VAL A 30 7.32 7.61 10.95
C VAL A 30 6.03 7.38 10.17
N GLY A 31 6.09 6.68 9.04
CA GLY A 31 4.94 6.39 8.22
C GLY A 31 3.70 5.91 9.00
N PRO A 32 3.76 4.86 9.82
CA PRO A 32 2.64 4.38 10.62
C PRO A 32 2.12 5.37 11.69
N ALA A 33 2.99 6.27 12.15
CA ALA A 33 2.63 7.27 13.16
C ALA A 33 1.86 8.48 12.56
N LEU A 34 1.94 8.67 11.26
CA LEU A 34 1.17 9.69 10.58
C LEU A 34 -0.24 9.18 10.25
N PRO A 35 -1.27 10.04 10.31
CA PRO A 35 -2.61 9.66 9.86
C PRO A 35 -2.56 9.10 8.44
N GLY A 36 -2.75 7.78 8.34
CA GLY A 36 -2.63 7.08 7.06
C GLY A 36 -1.28 6.47 6.73
N GLY A 37 -0.36 6.45 7.68
CA GLY A 37 1.01 5.97 7.48
C GLY A 37 1.16 4.50 7.10
N GLY A 38 2.20 4.23 6.38
CA GLY A 38 2.55 2.92 5.86
C GLY A 38 2.54 2.89 4.35
N ILE A 39 1.58 2.27 3.73
CA ILE A 39 1.35 2.38 2.28
C ILE A 39 0.43 3.57 2.09
N ASP A 40 0.83 4.53 1.25
CA ASP A 40 0.14 5.79 1.05
C ASP A 40 -1.40 5.63 1.06
N PRO A 41 -2.10 6.07 2.11
CA PRO A 41 -3.53 5.90 2.21
C PRO A 41 -4.26 6.81 1.24
N LEU A 42 -3.58 7.86 0.74
CA LEU A 42 -4.16 8.86 -0.14
C LEU A 42 -4.78 8.19 -1.38
N PHE A 43 -4.05 7.26 -2.01
CA PHE A 43 -4.60 6.52 -3.14
C PHE A 43 -5.85 5.73 -2.77
N SER A 44 -5.83 5.00 -1.65
CA SER A 44 -6.99 4.23 -1.20
C SER A 44 -8.18 5.14 -0.89
N VAL A 45 -7.95 6.26 -0.22
CA VAL A 45 -8.98 7.24 0.13
C VAL A 45 -9.56 7.87 -1.14
N VAL A 46 -8.71 8.30 -2.08
CA VAL A 46 -9.14 8.90 -3.33
C VAL A 46 -9.98 7.92 -4.16
N PHE A 47 -9.53 6.68 -4.30
CA PHE A 47 -10.28 5.67 -5.06
C PHE A 47 -11.61 5.31 -4.42
N ILE A 48 -11.66 5.18 -3.09
CA ILE A 48 -12.91 4.91 -2.37
C ILE A 48 -13.84 6.12 -2.46
N ALA A 49 -13.34 7.33 -2.24
CA ALA A 49 -14.14 8.56 -2.36
C ALA A 49 -14.68 8.75 -3.78
N ALA A 50 -13.87 8.54 -4.81
CA ALA A 50 -14.30 8.59 -6.20
C ALA A 50 -15.39 7.53 -6.51
N THR A 51 -15.22 6.33 -5.96
CA THR A 51 -16.20 5.24 -6.10
C THR A 51 -17.54 5.62 -5.48
N LEU A 52 -17.52 6.20 -4.28
CA LEU A 52 -18.73 6.67 -3.60
C LEU A 52 -19.35 7.87 -4.33
N ALA A 53 -18.54 8.81 -4.80
CA ALA A 53 -19.01 9.98 -5.57
C ALA A 53 -19.70 9.56 -6.87
N ASN A 54 -19.22 8.51 -7.54
CA ASN A 54 -19.85 7.95 -8.74
C ASN A 54 -21.24 7.33 -8.49
N LEU A 55 -21.59 7.03 -7.25
CA LEU A 55 -22.95 6.60 -6.90
C LEU A 55 -23.95 7.76 -6.85
N ILE A 56 -23.50 8.99 -6.58
CA ILE A 56 -24.39 10.14 -6.40
C ILE A 56 -25.33 10.36 -7.60
N PRO A 57 -24.83 10.42 -8.86
CA PRO A 57 -25.71 10.56 -10.03
C PRO A 57 -26.72 9.43 -10.19
N ALA A 58 -26.36 8.22 -9.76
CA ALA A 58 -27.25 7.08 -9.88
C ALA A 58 -28.46 7.17 -8.94
N PHE A 59 -28.34 7.89 -7.84
CA PHE A 59 -29.45 8.09 -6.89
C PHE A 59 -30.33 9.31 -7.19
N THR A 60 -29.86 10.22 -8.04
CA THR A 60 -30.59 11.47 -8.34
C THR A 60 -31.93 11.22 -9.06
N PRO A 61 -32.02 10.34 -10.10
CA PRO A 61 -33.28 10.06 -10.79
C PRO A 61 -34.16 9.02 -10.08
N GLY A 62 -33.77 8.47 -8.93
CA GLY A 62 -34.46 7.37 -8.26
C GLY A 62 -34.19 6.02 -8.95
N PRO A 63 -33.12 5.32 -8.54
CA PRO A 63 -32.68 4.09 -9.23
C PRO A 63 -33.71 2.98 -9.08
N THR A 64 -33.87 2.20 -10.12
CA THR A 64 -34.70 0.99 -10.10
C THR A 64 -34.03 -0.12 -9.30
N ARG A 65 -34.81 -1.09 -8.78
CA ARG A 65 -34.26 -2.23 -8.03
C ARG A 65 -33.21 -3.04 -8.81
N PRO A 66 -33.39 -3.35 -10.12
CA PRO A 66 -32.37 -4.06 -10.88
C PRO A 66 -31.09 -3.23 -11.07
N GLU A 67 -31.16 -1.93 -11.22
CA GLU A 67 -29.97 -1.07 -11.30
C GLU A 67 -29.17 -1.10 -10.00
N LEU A 68 -29.82 -1.00 -8.85
CA LEU A 68 -29.17 -1.12 -7.55
C LEU A 68 -28.56 -2.49 -7.32
N ALA A 69 -29.23 -3.56 -7.78
CA ALA A 69 -28.73 -4.93 -7.66
C ALA A 69 -27.43 -5.16 -8.46
N VAL A 70 -27.15 -4.36 -9.47
CA VAL A 70 -25.90 -4.42 -10.25
C VAL A 70 -24.87 -3.42 -9.71
N LEU A 71 -25.28 -2.17 -9.48
CA LEU A 71 -24.36 -1.09 -9.09
C LEU A 71 -23.73 -1.35 -7.73
N LEU A 72 -24.51 -1.69 -6.71
CA LEU A 72 -23.98 -1.85 -5.35
C LEU A 72 -22.94 -2.98 -5.24
N PRO A 73 -23.16 -4.20 -5.78
CA PRO A 73 -22.16 -5.25 -5.73
C PRO A 73 -20.85 -4.88 -6.44
N ILE A 74 -20.91 -4.18 -7.58
CA ILE A 74 -19.72 -3.75 -8.31
C ILE A 74 -18.90 -2.76 -7.46
N HIS A 75 -19.54 -1.78 -6.83
CA HIS A 75 -18.84 -0.81 -5.99
C HIS A 75 -18.27 -1.46 -4.73
N VAL A 76 -19.02 -2.36 -4.08
CA VAL A 76 -18.53 -3.12 -2.94
C VAL A 76 -17.33 -4.00 -3.34
N ALA A 77 -17.42 -4.72 -4.45
CA ALA A 77 -16.33 -5.55 -4.96
C ALA A 77 -15.07 -4.72 -5.25
N PHE A 78 -15.23 -3.53 -5.81
CA PHE A 78 -14.11 -2.62 -6.07
C PHE A 78 -13.46 -2.15 -4.76
N ILE A 79 -14.25 -1.72 -3.77
CA ILE A 79 -13.73 -1.29 -2.45
C ILE A 79 -12.99 -2.43 -1.77
N VAL A 80 -13.58 -3.64 -1.76
CA VAL A 80 -12.93 -4.83 -1.20
C VAL A 80 -11.60 -5.13 -1.91
N ARG A 81 -11.56 -4.99 -3.25
CA ARG A 81 -10.33 -5.18 -4.03
C ARG A 81 -9.26 -4.16 -3.66
N VAL A 82 -9.60 -2.88 -3.49
CA VAL A 82 -8.66 -1.83 -3.07
C VAL A 82 -8.08 -2.14 -1.69
N VAL A 83 -8.92 -2.50 -0.72
CA VAL A 83 -8.49 -2.85 0.64
C VAL A 83 -7.59 -4.09 0.65
N ARG A 84 -7.96 -5.14 -0.12
CA ARG A 84 -7.14 -6.36 -0.23
C ARG A 84 -5.80 -6.10 -0.92
N ALA A 85 -5.77 -5.29 -1.97
CA ALA A 85 -4.54 -4.93 -2.67
C ALA A 85 -3.55 -4.22 -1.72
N ARG A 86 -4.05 -3.35 -0.85
CA ARG A 86 -3.25 -2.69 0.19
C ARG A 86 -2.63 -3.69 1.16
N GLY A 87 -3.42 -4.63 1.67
CA GLY A 87 -2.93 -5.68 2.56
C GLY A 87 -1.92 -6.63 1.88
N ALA A 88 -2.10 -6.92 0.60
CA ALA A 88 -1.16 -7.73 -0.18
C ALA A 88 0.17 -7.00 -0.38
N ALA A 89 0.17 -5.71 -0.68
CA ALA A 89 1.38 -4.89 -0.82
C ALA A 89 2.18 -4.82 0.49
N ALA A 90 1.51 -4.70 1.64
CA ALA A 90 2.15 -4.71 2.95
C ALA A 90 2.86 -6.06 3.25
N ARG A 91 2.20 -7.17 2.95
CA ARG A 91 2.78 -8.51 3.10
C ARG A 91 3.97 -8.75 2.17
N GLN A 92 3.84 -8.36 0.91
CA GLN A 92 4.93 -8.48 -0.07
C GLN A 92 6.16 -7.72 0.39
N ARG A 93 5.99 -6.53 0.95
CA ARG A 93 7.09 -5.72 1.50
C ARG A 93 7.84 -6.46 2.60
N ALA A 94 7.13 -7.07 3.55
CA ALA A 94 7.77 -7.84 4.63
C ALA A 94 8.60 -8.99 4.08
N VAL A 95 8.06 -9.75 3.14
CA VAL A 95 8.76 -10.87 2.49
C VAL A 95 10.01 -10.41 1.72
N GLU A 96 9.93 -9.28 1.01
CA GLU A 96 11.08 -8.76 0.27
C GLU A 96 12.20 -8.28 1.22
N LEU A 97 11.87 -7.62 2.33
CA LEU A 97 12.86 -7.23 3.34
C LEU A 97 13.58 -8.44 3.93
N GLU A 98 12.83 -9.48 4.27
CA GLU A 98 13.40 -10.73 4.79
C GLU A 98 14.31 -11.40 3.76
N SER A 99 13.90 -11.42 2.49
CA SER A 99 14.71 -11.96 1.39
C SER A 99 16.03 -11.21 1.21
N TYR A 100 16.02 -9.88 1.27
CA TYR A 100 17.26 -9.09 1.18
C TYR A 100 18.18 -9.33 2.38
N ARG A 101 17.65 -9.46 3.59
CA ARG A 101 18.44 -9.81 4.78
C ARG A 101 19.08 -11.17 4.66
N ALA A 102 18.34 -12.16 4.18
CA ALA A 102 18.86 -13.51 3.95
C ALA A 102 20.00 -13.52 2.92
N ILE A 103 19.88 -12.78 1.82
CA ILE A 103 20.94 -12.66 0.81
C ILE A 103 22.18 -11.98 1.39
N LYS A 104 22.00 -10.90 2.18
CA LYS A 104 23.11 -10.19 2.82
C LYS A 104 23.92 -11.10 3.75
N THR A 105 23.25 -11.94 4.53
CA THR A 105 23.92 -12.89 5.43
C THR A 105 24.68 -14.01 4.70
N GLN A 106 24.29 -14.33 3.46
CA GLN A 106 24.95 -15.35 2.64
C GLN A 106 26.13 -14.81 1.83
N THR A 107 26.21 -13.49 1.65
CA THR A 107 27.31 -12.85 0.91
C THR A 107 28.34 -12.34 1.91
N PRO A 108 29.46 -13.06 2.16
CA PRO A 108 30.50 -12.56 3.05
C PRO A 108 31.07 -11.28 2.45
N THR A 109 31.10 -10.23 3.26
CA THR A 109 31.77 -8.97 2.94
C THR A 109 33.24 -9.27 2.68
N ARG A 110 33.70 -9.11 1.45
CA ARG A 110 35.12 -9.12 1.10
C ARG A 110 35.80 -7.84 1.54
#